data_f358bb459251960db4ec80496bec4ed1
#
_entry.id   f358bb459251960db4ec80496bec4ed1
#
_cell.length_a   1.000
_cell.length_b   1.000
_cell.length_c   1.000
_cell.angle_alpha   90.00
_cell.angle_beta   90.00
_cell.angle_gamma   90.00
#
_symmetry.space_group_name_H-M   'P 1'
#
loop_
_entity.id
_entity.type
_entity.pdbx_description
1 polymer ?
#
loop_
_entity_poly.entity_id
_entity_poly.type
_entity_poly.pdbx_seq_one_letter_code
_entity_poly.pdbx_strand_id
1 'polypeptide(L)'
;AGPMTKNVSDNAILLDAMFGYDVNDTKSMETGNVSGYYSELINDNLQDTRLGVFKALLKDSLYAQAISDLKSNGAVIVEIEEEKVDLPDFLRLLNLDMKVGLPMYLSKYAGKEVTVKTVQDVIHFNQKDSVNIMPYGQKLFKGIVADNATEDEFLEIKKTLKNNGKRFFDNPMTAHKLDGFLSINNYHAGFAAVAEYPAITVPMGYTPLGEPEGLTFISKPLSERELLGWAYVYEHASKRREMPKNYN
;
A
#
# COMPACT_ATOMS: atom_id res chain seq x y z
N ALA A 1 3.60 -6.85 -3.48
CA ALA A 1 4.55 -5.79 -3.14
C ALA A 1 4.92 -5.04 -4.41
N GLY A 2 4.92 -3.71 -4.34
CA GLY A 2 5.34 -2.84 -5.44
C GLY A 2 6.84 -2.48 -5.37
N PRO A 3 7.33 -1.66 -6.30
CA PRO A 3 8.70 -1.17 -6.31
C PRO A 3 9.04 -0.40 -5.02
N MET A 4 10.22 -0.65 -4.46
CA MET A 4 10.75 0.08 -3.31
C MET A 4 12.11 0.68 -3.70
N THR A 5 12.17 1.99 -3.83
CA THR A 5 13.33 2.70 -4.37
C THR A 5 13.65 3.95 -3.54
N LYS A 6 14.76 4.63 -3.88
CA LYS A 6 15.20 5.83 -3.16
C LYS A 6 14.52 7.11 -3.63
N ASN A 7 13.92 7.11 -4.81
CA ASN A 7 13.23 8.23 -5.42
C ASN A 7 12.15 7.75 -6.38
N VAL A 8 11.28 8.65 -6.82
CA VAL A 8 10.16 8.33 -7.70
C VAL A 8 10.61 7.94 -9.10
N SER A 9 11.70 8.55 -9.62
CA SER A 9 12.24 8.20 -10.94
C SER A 9 12.69 6.73 -10.99
N ASP A 10 13.46 6.28 -10.00
CA ASP A 10 13.87 4.87 -9.88
C ASP A 10 12.67 3.95 -9.69
N ASN A 11 11.60 4.43 -9.02
CA ASN A 11 10.36 3.68 -8.85
C ASN A 11 9.67 3.44 -10.19
N ALA A 12 9.57 4.46 -11.02
CA ALA A 12 8.98 4.35 -12.36
C ALA A 12 9.80 3.43 -13.27
N ILE A 13 11.15 3.51 -13.23
CA ILE A 13 12.03 2.60 -13.99
C ILE A 13 11.83 1.15 -13.56
N LEU A 14 11.76 0.92 -12.25
CA LEU A 14 11.56 -0.43 -11.72
C LEU A 14 10.15 -0.95 -12.05
N LEU A 15 9.14 -0.10 -12.01
CA LEU A 15 7.78 -0.47 -12.42
C LEU A 15 7.73 -0.83 -13.91
N ASP A 16 8.40 -0.06 -14.79
CA ASP A 16 8.53 -0.39 -16.22
C ASP A 16 9.14 -1.77 -16.44
N ALA A 17 10.13 -2.16 -15.62
CA ALA A 17 10.77 -3.46 -15.70
C ALA A 17 9.91 -4.61 -15.13
N MET A 18 9.03 -4.32 -14.18
CA MET A 18 8.15 -5.31 -13.52
C MET A 18 6.80 -5.45 -14.22
N PHE A 19 6.39 -4.44 -15.01
CA PHE A 19 5.09 -4.41 -15.65
C PHE A 19 5.00 -5.47 -16.76
N GLY A 20 3.86 -6.13 -16.82
CA GLY A 20 3.57 -7.11 -17.88
C GLY A 20 2.55 -8.14 -17.42
N TYR A 21 2.01 -8.87 -18.41
CA TYR A 21 1.11 -9.98 -18.15
C TYR A 21 1.88 -11.25 -17.79
N ASP A 22 1.54 -11.87 -16.68
CA ASP A 22 2.03 -13.18 -16.28
C ASP A 22 0.88 -14.19 -16.28
N VAL A 23 0.91 -15.16 -17.19
CA VAL A 23 -0.10 -16.23 -17.30
C VAL A 23 -0.22 -17.08 -16.02
N ASN A 24 0.81 -17.10 -15.17
CA ASN A 24 0.80 -17.82 -13.91
C ASN A 24 0.25 -17.01 -12.72
N ASP A 25 0.02 -15.72 -12.91
CA ASP A 25 -0.61 -14.85 -11.90
C ASP A 25 -2.04 -14.52 -12.32
N THR A 26 -3.00 -15.12 -11.61
CA THR A 26 -4.44 -14.93 -11.87
C THR A 26 -4.92 -13.48 -11.61
N LYS A 27 -4.09 -12.65 -10.98
CA LYS A 27 -4.35 -11.22 -10.75
C LYS A 27 -3.69 -10.32 -11.77
N SER A 28 -2.76 -10.85 -12.54
CA SER A 28 -2.15 -10.15 -13.66
C SER A 28 -3.20 -9.84 -14.74
N MET A 29 -3.17 -8.64 -15.28
CA MET A 29 -4.15 -8.19 -16.27
C MET A 29 -3.46 -7.92 -17.60
N GLU A 30 -4.13 -8.24 -18.70
CA GLU A 30 -3.74 -7.78 -20.02
C GLU A 30 -4.15 -6.29 -20.18
N THR A 31 -3.22 -5.39 -19.88
CA THR A 31 -3.44 -3.94 -19.94
C THR A 31 -2.97 -3.31 -21.24
N GLY A 32 -2.69 -4.14 -22.26
CA GLY A 32 -2.10 -3.67 -23.52
C GLY A 32 -0.63 -3.23 -23.36
N ASN A 33 -0.13 -2.45 -24.29
CA ASN A 33 1.24 -1.91 -24.23
C ASN A 33 1.29 -0.66 -23.33
N VAL A 34 1.06 -0.81 -22.04
CA VAL A 34 1.33 0.25 -21.08
C VAL A 34 2.79 0.10 -20.67
N SER A 35 3.64 0.93 -21.21
CA SER A 35 5.06 1.04 -20.85
C SER A 35 5.43 2.52 -20.87
N GLY A 36 6.55 2.87 -20.28
CA GLY A 36 7.04 4.23 -20.31
C GLY A 36 6.61 5.09 -19.14
N TYR A 37 6.37 4.47 -17.98
CA TYR A 37 6.13 5.21 -16.74
C TYR A 37 7.22 6.24 -16.47
N TYR A 38 8.50 5.85 -16.67
CA TYR A 38 9.63 6.77 -16.52
C TYR A 38 9.64 7.88 -17.57
N SER A 39 9.42 7.55 -18.83
CA SER A 39 9.48 8.54 -19.93
C SER A 39 8.35 9.57 -19.86
N GLU A 40 7.29 9.31 -19.15
CA GLU A 40 6.13 10.17 -18.99
C GLU A 40 6.06 10.88 -17.64
N LEU A 41 7.11 10.76 -16.79
CA LEU A 41 7.21 11.52 -15.53
C LEU A 41 7.35 13.04 -15.72
N ILE A 42 7.30 13.54 -16.95
CA ILE A 42 7.48 14.95 -17.30
C ILE A 42 6.19 15.73 -16.98
N ASN A 43 5.89 15.86 -15.69
CA ASN A 43 4.89 16.83 -15.23
C ASN A 43 5.60 17.88 -14.37
N ASP A 44 5.57 19.13 -14.85
CA ASP A 44 6.17 20.25 -14.13
C ASP A 44 5.28 20.81 -13.02
N ASN A 45 4.01 20.43 -12.96
CA ASN A 45 3.02 20.92 -12.00
C ASN A 45 1.83 19.99 -11.83
N LEU A 46 0.97 20.31 -10.86
CA LEU A 46 -0.26 19.58 -10.51
C LEU A 46 -1.53 20.36 -10.90
N GLN A 47 -1.45 21.19 -11.93
CA GLN A 47 -2.58 22.01 -12.34
C GLN A 47 -3.79 21.14 -12.69
N ASP A 48 -4.96 21.54 -12.20
CA ASP A 48 -6.24 20.83 -12.31
C ASP A 48 -6.34 19.48 -11.56
N THR A 49 -5.26 19.00 -10.94
CA THR A 49 -5.28 17.79 -10.10
C THR A 49 -6.02 18.06 -8.79
N ARG A 50 -7.10 17.34 -8.55
CA ARG A 50 -7.96 17.50 -7.38
C ARG A 50 -7.70 16.39 -6.37
N LEU A 51 -7.07 16.72 -5.26
CA LEU A 51 -6.69 15.75 -4.22
C LEU A 51 -7.52 15.96 -2.94
N GLY A 52 -8.12 14.86 -2.49
CA GLY A 52 -8.85 14.81 -1.22
C GLY A 52 -7.90 14.68 -0.03
N VAL A 53 -8.14 15.45 1.01
CA VAL A 53 -7.44 15.37 2.29
C VAL A 53 -8.42 15.21 3.43
N PHE A 54 -8.15 14.28 4.34
CA PHE A 54 -8.98 14.11 5.53
C PHE A 54 -8.64 15.20 6.54
N LYS A 55 -9.64 15.99 6.92
CA LYS A 55 -9.47 17.12 7.86
C LYS A 55 -8.79 16.74 9.17
N ALA A 56 -9.08 15.54 9.68
CA ALA A 56 -8.48 15.06 10.92
C ALA A 56 -6.95 14.97 10.85
N LEU A 57 -6.38 14.70 9.67
CA LEU A 57 -4.94 14.58 9.46
C LEU A 57 -4.23 15.93 9.36
N LEU A 58 -4.93 17.02 9.07
CA LEU A 58 -4.35 18.38 8.99
C LEU A 58 -3.80 18.91 10.34
N LYS A 59 -4.06 18.20 11.43
CA LYS A 59 -3.44 18.48 12.74
C LYS A 59 -1.96 18.10 12.78
N ASP A 60 -1.54 17.20 11.92
CA ASP A 60 -0.13 16.84 11.76
C ASP A 60 0.58 17.96 10.98
N SER A 61 1.69 18.47 11.55
CA SER A 61 2.41 19.62 10.98
C SER A 61 3.17 19.29 9.70
N LEU A 62 3.71 18.08 9.59
CA LEU A 62 4.40 17.62 8.39
C LEU A 62 3.40 17.41 7.25
N TYR A 63 2.26 16.82 7.56
CA TYR A 63 1.17 16.67 6.59
C TYR A 63 0.62 18.01 6.12
N ALA A 64 0.34 18.93 7.04
CA ALA A 64 -0.11 20.28 6.70
C ALA A 64 0.89 21.02 5.80
N GLN A 65 2.19 20.88 6.06
CA GLN A 65 3.25 21.45 5.21
C GLN A 65 3.25 20.78 3.82
N ALA A 66 3.14 19.45 3.76
CA ALA A 66 3.08 18.72 2.48
C ALA A 66 1.87 19.16 1.63
N ILE A 67 0.72 19.36 2.26
CA ILE A 67 -0.48 19.90 1.58
C ILE A 67 -0.23 21.33 1.06
N SER A 68 0.49 22.17 1.81
CA SER A 68 0.88 23.51 1.36
C SER A 68 1.82 23.45 0.16
N ASP A 69 2.81 22.54 0.19
CA ASP A 69 3.76 22.33 -0.92
C ASP A 69 3.00 21.89 -2.20
N LEU A 70 2.03 20.98 -2.10
CA LEU A 70 1.19 20.56 -3.23
C LEU A 70 0.33 21.69 -3.79
N LYS A 71 -0.30 22.50 -2.94
CA LYS A 71 -1.05 23.70 -3.35
C LYS A 71 -0.17 24.67 -4.13
N SER A 72 1.06 24.90 -3.65
CA SER A 72 2.02 25.78 -4.31
C SER A 72 2.46 25.29 -5.68
N ASN A 73 2.32 23.97 -5.93
CA ASN A 73 2.58 23.35 -7.23
C ASN A 73 1.32 23.15 -8.10
N GLY A 74 0.21 23.81 -7.74
CA GLY A 74 -0.99 23.89 -8.57
C GLY A 74 -2.12 22.92 -8.20
N ALA A 75 -1.92 22.02 -7.23
CA ALA A 75 -2.97 21.08 -6.82
C ALA A 75 -4.18 21.78 -6.19
N VAL A 76 -5.36 21.34 -6.55
CA VAL A 76 -6.62 21.71 -5.91
C VAL A 76 -6.87 20.77 -4.75
N ILE A 77 -6.69 21.27 -3.55
CA ILE A 77 -6.91 20.48 -2.32
C ILE A 77 -8.34 20.63 -1.84
N VAL A 78 -8.99 19.49 -1.63
CA VAL A 78 -10.37 19.39 -1.15
C VAL A 78 -10.39 18.74 0.22
N GLU A 79 -10.72 19.50 1.24
CA GLU A 79 -10.84 18.99 2.61
C GLU A 79 -12.16 18.24 2.78
N ILE A 80 -12.09 17.00 3.25
CA ILE A 80 -13.24 16.13 3.46
C ILE A 80 -13.28 15.60 4.89
N GLU A 81 -14.48 15.32 5.36
CA GLU A 81 -14.66 14.51 6.57
C GLU A 81 -14.51 13.03 6.20
N GLU A 82 -13.82 12.29 7.05
CA GLU A 82 -13.66 10.85 6.85
C GLU A 82 -14.99 10.13 7.11
N GLU A 83 -15.50 9.40 6.12
CA GLU A 83 -16.66 8.54 6.29
C GLU A 83 -16.29 7.36 7.21
N LYS A 84 -17.11 7.10 8.22
CA LYS A 84 -16.92 5.96 9.09
C LYS A 84 -17.30 4.68 8.35
N VAL A 85 -16.31 3.97 7.84
CA VAL A 85 -16.44 2.66 7.18
C VAL A 85 -15.62 1.64 7.96
N ASP A 86 -16.22 0.51 8.30
CA ASP A 86 -15.53 -0.57 9.00
C ASP A 86 -14.93 -1.58 7.99
N LEU A 87 -13.82 -2.21 8.38
CA LEU A 87 -13.23 -3.35 7.67
C LEU A 87 -13.37 -4.62 8.54
N PRO A 88 -14.60 -5.18 8.64
CA PRO A 88 -14.83 -6.35 9.48
C PRO A 88 -14.02 -7.54 8.95
N ASP A 89 -13.51 -8.35 9.87
CA ASP A 89 -12.73 -9.56 9.54
C ASP A 89 -11.46 -9.33 8.70
N PHE A 90 -10.93 -8.08 8.62
CA PHE A 90 -9.73 -7.79 7.84
C PHE A 90 -8.54 -8.67 8.24
N LEU A 91 -8.26 -8.80 9.54
CA LEU A 91 -7.21 -9.69 10.02
C LEU A 91 -7.51 -11.16 9.71
N ARG A 92 -8.77 -11.56 9.79
CA ARG A 92 -9.22 -12.91 9.45
C ARG A 92 -8.97 -13.22 7.98
N LEU A 93 -9.23 -12.26 7.07
CA LEU A 93 -8.89 -12.39 5.65
C LEU A 93 -7.39 -12.72 5.47
N LEU A 94 -6.51 -11.94 6.10
CA LEU A 94 -5.06 -12.16 6.00
C LEU A 94 -4.64 -13.53 6.53
N ASN A 95 -5.26 -13.98 7.62
CA ASN A 95 -5.00 -15.29 8.21
C ASN A 95 -5.42 -16.42 7.26
N LEU A 96 -6.58 -16.31 6.66
CA LEU A 96 -7.10 -17.31 5.72
C LEU A 96 -6.28 -17.37 4.43
N ASP A 97 -5.91 -16.23 3.87
CA ASP A 97 -5.00 -16.18 2.71
C ASP A 97 -3.64 -16.81 3.04
N MET A 98 -3.05 -16.53 4.22
CA MET A 98 -1.80 -17.14 4.65
C MET A 98 -1.90 -18.65 4.82
N LYS A 99 -3.02 -19.14 5.37
CA LYS A 99 -3.26 -20.57 5.59
C LYS A 99 -3.18 -21.39 4.30
N VAL A 100 -3.65 -20.81 3.20
CA VAL A 100 -3.65 -21.45 1.87
C VAL A 100 -2.38 -21.08 1.09
N GLY A 101 -2.00 -19.82 1.09
CA GLY A 101 -0.93 -19.28 0.26
C GLY A 101 0.46 -19.77 0.65
N LEU A 102 0.77 -19.88 1.95
CA LEU A 102 2.09 -20.33 2.39
C LEU A 102 2.41 -21.77 1.95
N PRO A 103 1.55 -22.78 2.14
CA PRO A 103 1.78 -24.12 1.63
C PRO A 103 1.96 -24.16 0.10
N MET A 104 1.15 -23.42 -0.64
CA MET A 104 1.25 -23.35 -2.11
C MET A 104 2.61 -22.76 -2.53
N TYR A 105 3.01 -21.65 -1.92
CA TYR A 105 4.30 -21.01 -2.18
C TYR A 105 5.47 -21.95 -1.89
N LEU A 106 5.51 -22.57 -0.72
CA LEU A 106 6.57 -23.49 -0.33
C LEU A 106 6.63 -24.73 -1.22
N SER A 107 5.47 -25.25 -1.63
CA SER A 107 5.40 -26.39 -2.54
C SER A 107 6.00 -26.08 -3.93
N LYS A 108 5.81 -24.84 -4.43
CA LYS A 108 6.21 -24.45 -5.79
C LYS A 108 7.65 -23.93 -5.86
N TYR A 109 8.10 -23.21 -4.83
CA TYR A 109 9.33 -22.42 -4.91
C TYR A 109 10.40 -22.78 -3.88
N ALA A 110 10.08 -23.52 -2.81
CA ALA A 110 11.08 -23.87 -1.81
C ALA A 110 12.01 -24.98 -2.30
N GLY A 111 13.28 -24.88 -1.95
CA GLY A 111 14.27 -25.93 -2.20
C GLY A 111 13.96 -27.24 -1.45
N LYS A 112 14.55 -28.34 -1.88
CA LYS A 112 14.28 -29.68 -1.32
C LYS A 112 14.69 -29.80 0.16
N GLU A 113 15.64 -28.98 0.60
CA GLU A 113 16.13 -28.88 1.98
C GLU A 113 15.15 -28.22 2.94
N VAL A 114 14.15 -27.50 2.41
CA VAL A 114 13.12 -26.85 3.22
C VAL A 114 12.08 -27.88 3.65
N THR A 115 12.13 -28.27 4.93
CA THR A 115 11.23 -29.30 5.50
C THR A 115 9.90 -28.74 5.96
N VAL A 116 9.81 -27.44 6.21
CA VAL A 116 8.58 -26.73 6.58
C VAL A 116 7.67 -26.64 5.37
N LYS A 117 6.41 -27.07 5.49
CA LYS A 117 5.44 -27.10 4.38
C LYS A 117 4.13 -26.37 4.70
N THR A 118 3.82 -26.19 5.97
CA THR A 118 2.55 -25.62 6.44
C THR A 118 2.81 -24.57 7.53
N VAL A 119 1.79 -23.75 7.85
CA VAL A 119 1.84 -22.83 9.00
C VAL A 119 2.04 -23.59 10.31
N GLN A 120 1.48 -24.80 10.44
CA GLN A 120 1.68 -25.64 11.59
C GLN A 120 3.16 -26.08 11.75
N ASP A 121 3.84 -26.37 10.63
CA ASP A 121 5.28 -26.70 10.67
C ASP A 121 6.13 -25.50 11.09
N VAL A 122 5.75 -24.28 10.66
CA VAL A 122 6.39 -23.03 11.13
C VAL A 122 6.25 -22.90 12.65
N ILE A 123 5.05 -23.16 13.19
CA ILE A 123 4.83 -23.14 14.65
C ILE A 123 5.76 -24.11 15.36
N HIS A 124 5.86 -25.35 14.88
CA HIS A 124 6.71 -26.36 15.46
C HIS A 124 8.21 -26.02 15.33
N PHE A 125 8.61 -25.47 14.21
CA PHE A 125 9.98 -25.01 14.00
C PHE A 125 10.35 -23.91 15.01
N ASN A 126 9.51 -22.90 15.17
CA ASN A 126 9.74 -21.78 16.07
C ASN A 126 9.80 -22.23 17.55
N GLN A 127 9.05 -23.27 17.92
CA GLN A 127 9.05 -23.82 19.27
C GLN A 127 10.37 -24.50 19.69
N LYS A 128 11.23 -24.87 18.73
CA LYS A 128 12.53 -25.49 19.02
C LYS A 128 13.47 -24.57 19.78
N ASP A 129 13.38 -23.26 19.51
CA ASP A 129 14.10 -22.22 20.23
C ASP A 129 13.25 -20.96 20.31
N SER A 130 12.31 -20.97 21.25
CA SER A 130 11.32 -19.90 21.39
C SER A 130 11.92 -18.55 21.78
N VAL A 131 13.06 -18.56 22.43
CA VAL A 131 13.72 -17.33 22.89
C VAL A 131 14.36 -16.57 21.75
N ASN A 132 15.06 -17.27 20.86
CA ASN A 132 15.78 -16.63 19.76
C ASN A 132 14.93 -16.50 18.49
N ILE A 133 14.07 -17.49 18.18
CA ILE A 133 13.32 -17.53 16.92
C ILE A 133 12.00 -16.76 17.01
N MET A 134 11.33 -16.75 18.17
CA MET A 134 10.05 -16.04 18.33
C MET A 134 9.98 -15.16 19.59
N PRO A 135 10.89 -14.20 19.76
CA PRO A 135 10.97 -13.38 20.99
C PRO A 135 9.70 -12.58 21.27
N TYR A 136 8.89 -12.31 20.24
CA TYR A 136 7.58 -11.62 20.35
C TYR A 136 6.38 -12.59 20.34
N GLY A 137 6.63 -13.91 20.43
CA GLY A 137 5.60 -14.94 20.36
C GLY A 137 5.11 -15.22 18.93
N GLN A 138 4.08 -16.07 18.82
CA GLN A 138 3.52 -16.49 17.51
C GLN A 138 1.99 -16.61 17.54
N LYS A 139 1.33 -15.67 18.21
CA LYS A 139 -0.13 -15.66 18.36
C LYS A 139 -0.86 -15.66 17.00
N LEU A 140 -0.34 -14.91 16.02
CA LEU A 140 -0.92 -14.85 14.68
C LEU A 140 -0.91 -16.21 13.99
N PHE A 141 0.21 -16.93 13.97
CA PHE A 141 0.29 -18.28 13.39
C PHE A 141 -0.68 -19.26 14.05
N LYS A 142 -0.83 -19.19 15.35
CA LYS A 142 -1.82 -20.02 16.08
C LYS A 142 -3.25 -19.68 15.67
N GLY A 143 -3.56 -18.38 15.48
CA GLY A 143 -4.85 -17.93 14.97
C GLY A 143 -5.14 -18.43 13.54
N ILE A 144 -4.14 -18.40 12.66
CA ILE A 144 -4.24 -18.91 11.29
C ILE A 144 -4.63 -20.41 11.30
N VAL A 145 -3.95 -21.22 12.10
CA VAL A 145 -4.23 -22.67 12.17
C VAL A 145 -5.61 -22.95 12.75
N ALA A 146 -6.02 -22.18 13.74
CA ALA A 146 -7.29 -22.39 14.45
C ALA A 146 -8.53 -21.97 13.63
N ASP A 147 -8.38 -21.07 12.65
CA ASP A 147 -9.52 -20.61 11.82
C ASP A 147 -9.95 -21.70 10.82
N ASN A 148 -11.21 -22.13 10.90
CA ASN A 148 -11.82 -23.15 10.06
C ASN A 148 -12.94 -22.58 9.19
N ALA A 149 -12.78 -21.35 8.69
CA ALA A 149 -13.74 -20.77 7.76
C ALA A 149 -13.95 -21.65 6.54
N THR A 150 -15.19 -21.73 6.09
CA THR A 150 -15.54 -22.34 4.81
C THR A 150 -15.09 -21.45 3.64
N GLU A 151 -15.05 -22.02 2.44
CA GLU A 151 -14.73 -21.23 1.24
C GLU A 151 -15.76 -20.12 1.00
N ASP A 152 -17.05 -20.40 1.23
CA ASP A 152 -18.12 -19.41 1.09
C ASP A 152 -17.96 -18.25 2.08
N GLU A 153 -17.62 -18.52 3.34
CA GLU A 153 -17.33 -17.49 4.34
C GLU A 153 -16.12 -16.63 3.93
N PHE A 154 -15.08 -17.26 3.41
CA PHE A 154 -13.88 -16.55 2.93
C PHE A 154 -14.19 -15.62 1.75
N LEU A 155 -14.97 -16.10 0.78
CA LEU A 155 -15.42 -15.30 -0.37
C LEU A 155 -16.30 -14.12 0.05
N GLU A 156 -17.21 -14.32 1.02
CA GLU A 156 -18.06 -13.24 1.52
C GLU A 156 -17.26 -12.19 2.30
N ILE A 157 -16.25 -12.59 3.09
CA ILE A 157 -15.32 -11.66 3.73
C ILE A 157 -14.60 -10.80 2.67
N LYS A 158 -14.05 -11.43 1.62
CA LYS A 158 -13.37 -10.71 0.52
C LYS A 158 -14.30 -9.70 -0.14
N LYS A 159 -15.49 -10.10 -0.47
CA LYS A 159 -16.50 -9.25 -1.12
C LYS A 159 -16.90 -8.06 -0.24
N THR A 160 -17.19 -8.32 1.03
CA THR A 160 -17.58 -7.29 2.00
C THR A 160 -16.46 -6.25 2.17
N LEU A 161 -15.23 -6.71 2.37
CA LEU A 161 -14.08 -5.84 2.52
C LEU A 161 -13.82 -5.00 1.26
N LYS A 162 -13.87 -5.62 0.08
CA LYS A 162 -13.70 -4.93 -1.19
C LYS A 162 -14.75 -3.84 -1.40
N ASN A 163 -16.01 -4.15 -1.12
CA ASN A 163 -17.11 -3.18 -1.23
C ASN A 163 -16.93 -2.01 -0.25
N ASN A 164 -16.53 -2.29 0.99
CA ASN A 164 -16.30 -1.27 2.00
C ASN A 164 -15.09 -0.39 1.66
N GLY A 165 -13.98 -0.97 1.21
CA GLY A 165 -12.82 -0.21 0.76
C GLY A 165 -13.13 0.69 -0.43
N LYS A 166 -13.85 0.18 -1.44
CA LYS A 166 -14.31 0.99 -2.57
C LYS A 166 -15.23 2.13 -2.12
N ARG A 167 -16.22 1.84 -1.28
CA ARG A 167 -17.13 2.86 -0.77
C ARG A 167 -16.39 3.99 -0.07
N PHE A 168 -15.37 3.65 0.74
CA PHE A 168 -14.55 4.63 1.46
C PHE A 168 -13.92 5.68 0.54
N PHE A 169 -13.44 5.27 -0.66
CA PHE A 169 -12.83 6.17 -1.62
C PHE A 169 -13.81 6.69 -2.70
N ASP A 170 -14.64 5.83 -3.27
CA ASP A 170 -15.49 6.18 -4.42
C ASP A 170 -16.57 7.21 -4.09
N ASN A 171 -17.15 7.14 -2.88
CA ASN A 171 -18.17 8.10 -2.47
C ASN A 171 -17.63 9.54 -2.50
N PRO A 172 -16.56 9.89 -1.74
CA PRO A 172 -16.03 11.24 -1.78
C PRO A 172 -15.35 11.57 -3.12
N MET A 173 -14.73 10.61 -3.83
CA MET A 173 -14.23 10.86 -5.19
C MET A 173 -15.32 11.35 -6.13
N THR A 174 -16.47 10.70 -6.10
CA THR A 174 -17.61 11.08 -6.93
C THR A 174 -18.22 12.41 -6.49
N ALA A 175 -18.47 12.57 -5.19
CA ALA A 175 -19.11 13.76 -4.62
C ALA A 175 -18.30 15.04 -4.86
N HIS A 176 -16.98 14.95 -4.77
CA HIS A 176 -16.08 16.10 -4.86
C HIS A 176 -15.24 16.15 -6.13
N LYS A 177 -15.45 15.22 -7.07
CA LYS A 177 -14.70 15.08 -8.35
C LYS A 177 -13.19 15.02 -8.07
N LEU A 178 -12.78 14.11 -7.19
CA LEU A 178 -11.37 13.93 -6.83
C LEU A 178 -10.69 12.96 -7.78
N ASP A 179 -9.42 13.25 -8.09
CA ASP A 179 -8.53 12.35 -8.84
C ASP A 179 -7.86 11.34 -7.92
N GLY A 180 -7.61 11.72 -6.66
CA GLY A 180 -7.00 10.85 -5.65
C GLY A 180 -7.10 11.40 -4.24
N PHE A 181 -6.46 10.69 -3.31
CA PHE A 181 -6.40 11.01 -1.89
C PHE A 181 -4.98 11.13 -1.40
N LEU A 182 -4.81 11.92 -0.34
CA LEU A 182 -3.59 12.05 0.42
C LEU A 182 -3.75 11.46 1.81
N SER A 183 -2.76 10.72 2.27
CA SER A 183 -2.74 10.08 3.57
C SER A 183 -1.35 10.18 4.20
N ILE A 184 -1.24 9.81 5.47
CA ILE A 184 0.02 9.72 6.21
C ILE A 184 0.43 8.25 6.29
N ASN A 185 1.67 7.93 5.93
CA ASN A 185 2.22 6.58 6.06
C ASN A 185 1.25 5.51 5.51
N ASN A 186 0.88 4.54 6.36
CA ASN A 186 -0.04 3.45 6.03
C ASN A 186 -1.45 3.61 6.65
N TYR A 187 -1.84 4.81 7.08
CA TYR A 187 -3.11 5.00 7.82
C TYR A 187 -4.34 4.49 7.05
N HIS A 188 -4.38 4.68 5.74
CA HIS A 188 -5.48 4.21 4.90
C HIS A 188 -5.11 3.02 4.00
N ALA A 189 -3.94 2.39 4.24
CA ALA A 189 -3.45 1.27 3.43
C ALA A 189 -4.40 0.06 3.47
N GLY A 190 -5.05 -0.19 4.60
CA GLY A 190 -6.05 -1.27 4.72
C GLY A 190 -7.22 -1.07 3.76
N PHE A 191 -7.77 0.16 3.67
CA PHE A 191 -8.84 0.51 2.73
C PHE A 191 -8.38 0.41 1.28
N ALA A 192 -7.19 0.94 0.97
CA ALA A 192 -6.63 0.86 -0.37
C ALA A 192 -6.38 -0.59 -0.81
N ALA A 193 -5.83 -1.42 0.08
CA ALA A 193 -5.54 -2.83 -0.21
C ALA A 193 -6.82 -3.63 -0.53
N VAL A 194 -7.87 -3.50 0.29
CA VAL A 194 -9.12 -4.25 0.04
C VAL A 194 -9.94 -3.68 -1.12
N ALA A 195 -9.79 -2.39 -1.44
CA ALA A 195 -10.36 -1.77 -2.64
C ALA A 195 -9.62 -2.18 -3.92
N GLU A 196 -8.40 -2.73 -3.80
CA GLU A 196 -7.46 -2.98 -4.89
C GLU A 196 -7.04 -1.66 -5.58
N TYR A 197 -6.78 -0.62 -4.78
CA TYR A 197 -6.36 0.70 -5.23
C TYR A 197 -4.85 0.86 -5.08
N PRO A 198 -4.16 1.33 -6.13
CA PRO A 198 -2.74 1.60 -6.06
C PRO A 198 -2.44 2.79 -5.15
N ALA A 199 -1.27 2.74 -4.53
CA ALA A 199 -0.78 3.81 -3.68
C ALA A 199 0.75 3.95 -3.82
N ILE A 200 1.25 5.18 -3.70
CA ILE A 200 2.67 5.48 -3.61
C ILE A 200 2.95 6.36 -2.40
N THR A 201 4.00 6.02 -1.65
CA THR A 201 4.43 6.81 -0.48
C THR A 201 5.80 7.40 -0.75
N VAL A 202 5.94 8.69 -0.49
CA VAL A 202 7.20 9.45 -0.62
C VAL A 202 7.52 10.16 0.70
N PRO A 203 8.80 10.41 1.02
CA PRO A 203 9.18 11.08 2.26
C PRO A 203 8.50 12.44 2.43
N MET A 204 7.81 12.62 3.57
CA MET A 204 7.14 13.87 3.95
C MET A 204 7.98 14.69 4.94
N GLY A 205 8.81 14.03 5.73
CA GLY A 205 9.68 14.64 6.72
C GLY A 205 10.02 13.67 7.84
N TYR A 206 10.47 14.25 8.95
CA TYR A 206 10.86 13.49 10.14
C TYR A 206 10.23 14.13 11.37
N THR A 207 9.75 13.32 12.29
CA THR A 207 9.28 13.79 13.59
C THR A 207 10.43 14.41 14.40
N PRO A 208 10.16 15.15 15.48
CA PRO A 208 11.22 15.65 16.38
C PRO A 208 12.11 14.55 16.97
N LEU A 209 11.62 13.31 17.00
CA LEU A 209 12.38 12.13 17.44
C LEU A 209 13.22 11.50 16.31
N GLY A 210 13.13 12.04 15.09
CA GLY A 210 13.85 11.52 13.92
C GLY A 210 13.16 10.35 13.21
N GLU A 211 11.89 10.05 13.54
CA GLU A 211 11.11 9.02 12.85
C GLU A 211 10.65 9.53 11.49
N PRO A 212 10.86 8.78 10.40
CA PRO A 212 10.43 9.19 9.08
C PRO A 212 8.91 9.12 8.94
N GLU A 213 8.32 10.14 8.32
CA GLU A 213 6.92 10.14 7.91
C GLU A 213 6.81 10.30 6.40
N GLY A 214 5.84 9.61 5.82
CA GLY A 214 5.58 9.58 4.39
C GLY A 214 4.24 10.18 4.02
N LEU A 215 4.22 10.92 2.92
CA LEU A 215 2.99 11.31 2.23
C LEU A 215 2.59 10.19 1.27
N THR A 216 1.38 9.68 1.44
CA THR A 216 0.85 8.60 0.61
C THR A 216 -0.24 9.13 -0.32
N PHE A 217 -0.04 8.93 -1.61
CA PHE A 217 -1.03 9.19 -2.65
C PHE A 217 -1.77 7.89 -2.96
N ILE A 218 -3.09 7.95 -3.06
CA ILE A 218 -3.97 6.80 -3.35
C ILE A 218 -4.93 7.20 -4.47
N SER A 219 -5.09 6.34 -5.48
CA SER A 219 -6.06 6.59 -6.55
C SER A 219 -6.71 5.29 -7.03
N LYS A 220 -7.56 5.39 -8.05
CA LYS A 220 -8.30 4.28 -8.65
C LYS A 220 -7.36 3.26 -9.32
N PRO A 221 -7.82 2.03 -9.56
CA PRO A 221 -7.06 1.04 -10.31
C PRO A 221 -6.58 1.61 -11.66
N LEU A 222 -5.38 1.25 -12.06
CA LEU A 222 -4.72 1.67 -13.31
C LEU A 222 -4.37 3.17 -13.39
N SER A 223 -4.30 3.86 -12.23
CA SER A 223 -3.83 5.25 -12.12
C SER A 223 -2.37 5.34 -11.65
N GLU A 224 -1.55 4.32 -11.88
CA GLU A 224 -0.15 4.30 -11.46
C GLU A 224 0.66 5.44 -12.11
N ARG A 225 0.30 5.82 -13.32
CA ARG A 225 0.94 6.90 -14.06
C ARG A 225 0.71 8.26 -13.40
N GLU A 226 -0.54 8.55 -13.07
CA GLU A 226 -0.93 9.77 -12.38
C GLU A 226 -0.29 9.81 -10.99
N LEU A 227 -0.32 8.70 -10.25
CA LEU A 227 0.29 8.59 -8.93
C LEU A 227 1.79 8.87 -8.96
N LEU A 228 2.52 8.28 -9.91
CA LEU A 228 3.94 8.54 -10.11
C LEU A 228 4.19 10.00 -10.45
N GLY A 229 3.39 10.60 -11.34
CA GLY A 229 3.49 12.01 -11.70
C GLY A 229 3.30 12.94 -10.50
N TRP A 230 2.26 12.71 -9.69
CA TRP A 230 2.00 13.52 -8.50
C TRP A 230 3.11 13.39 -7.45
N ALA A 231 3.55 12.16 -7.21
CA ALA A 231 4.64 11.87 -6.29
C ALA A 231 5.96 12.49 -6.75
N TYR A 232 6.25 12.47 -8.06
CA TYR A 232 7.43 13.06 -8.66
C TYR A 232 7.47 14.58 -8.46
N VAL A 233 6.37 15.28 -8.78
CA VAL A 233 6.27 16.73 -8.57
C VAL A 233 6.48 17.08 -7.08
N TYR A 234 5.82 16.34 -6.19
CA TYR A 234 5.96 16.58 -4.76
C TYR A 234 7.39 16.33 -4.26
N GLU A 235 8.00 15.20 -4.65
CA GLU A 235 9.37 14.85 -4.25
C GLU A 235 10.39 15.95 -4.68
N HIS A 236 10.26 16.43 -5.92
CA HIS A 236 11.16 17.46 -6.46
C HIS A 236 10.96 18.84 -5.83
N ALA A 237 9.73 19.18 -5.49
CA ALA A 237 9.41 20.44 -4.82
C ALA A 237 9.82 20.44 -3.34
N SER A 238 9.57 19.35 -2.63
CA SER A 238 9.75 19.28 -1.19
C SER A 238 11.17 18.88 -0.75
N LYS A 239 11.82 17.95 -1.46
CA LYS A 239 13.17 17.41 -1.18
C LYS A 239 13.36 16.97 0.27
N ARG A 240 12.34 16.29 0.85
CA ARG A 240 12.29 15.94 2.28
C ARG A 240 13.13 14.72 2.66
N ARG A 241 13.63 13.95 1.69
CA ARG A 241 14.42 12.76 1.99
C ARG A 241 15.79 13.14 2.52
N GLU A 242 16.16 12.58 3.69
CA GLU A 242 17.50 12.66 4.26
C GLU A 242 18.17 11.28 4.29
N MET A 243 19.49 11.25 4.20
CA MET A 243 20.25 10.01 4.36
C MET A 243 20.34 9.66 5.86
N PRO A 244 20.15 8.38 6.23
CA PRO A 244 20.34 7.97 7.62
C PRO A 244 21.76 8.25 8.10
N LYS A 245 21.90 8.91 9.25
CA LYS A 245 23.21 9.38 9.76
C LYS A 245 24.10 8.26 10.31
N ASN A 246 23.53 7.11 10.68
CA ASN A 246 24.21 6.03 11.41
C ASN A 246 24.38 4.73 10.61
N TYR A 247 24.22 4.78 9.29
CA TYR A 247 24.26 3.60 8.40
C TYR A 247 25.20 3.86 7.23
N ASN A 248 26.48 4.03 7.53
CA ASN A 248 27.57 4.16 6.53
C ASN A 248 28.23 2.81 6.29
#